data_3b8e5110aa6b75aecddbcec5b8fa03fb
#
_entry.id   3b8e5110aa6b75aecddbcec5b8fa03fb
#
_cell.length_a   1.000
_cell.length_b   1.000
_cell.length_c   1.000
_cell.angle_alpha   90.00
_cell.angle_beta   90.00
_cell.angle_gamma   90.00
#
_symmetry.space_group_name_H-M   'P 1'
#
loop_
_entity.id
_entity.type
_entity.pdbx_description
1 polymer ?
#
loop_
_entity_poly.entity_id
_entity_poly.type
_entity_poly.pdbx_seq_one_letter_code
_entity_poly.pdbx_strand_id
1 'polypeptide(L)'
;MRKLPRAFYNRDTIVVARELLGKLLVHGSRVGRIVETEAYLGPHDLASHSSRGLTKRNAAMFGPPGYAYVYMIYGMYCCMNVVTEREGHASAVLLRALEPVHRVTGKTNGPGLLCHAMGIDRRLNNHDLLGDDFFIAEDNFVWERSSDRDLHRPVAPGRALPQPTTFRIVKRPRIGVDYARHWAKRHLRFYIAGNLFVSRK
;
A
#
# COMPACT_ATOMS: atom_id res chain seq x y z
N MET A 1 7.81 -13.14 -9.69
CA MET A 1 6.62 -12.69 -8.91
C MET A 1 5.46 -12.46 -9.88
N ARG A 2 4.23 -12.83 -9.51
CA ARG A 2 3.03 -12.54 -10.32
C ARG A 2 2.52 -11.16 -9.93
N LYS A 3 2.65 -10.17 -10.81
CA LYS A 3 2.13 -8.80 -10.61
C LYS A 3 0.60 -8.82 -10.55
N LEU A 4 0.02 -7.88 -9.80
CA LEU A 4 -1.41 -7.68 -9.76
C LEU A 4 -1.88 -7.02 -11.07
N PRO A 5 -2.91 -7.57 -11.74
CA PRO A 5 -3.41 -7.02 -13.00
C PRO A 5 -4.22 -5.73 -12.77
N ARG A 6 -4.43 -4.92 -13.82
CA ARG A 6 -5.25 -3.70 -13.79
C ARG A 6 -6.64 -3.95 -13.18
N ALA A 7 -7.25 -5.08 -13.54
CA ALA A 7 -8.57 -5.48 -13.03
C ALA A 7 -8.61 -5.66 -11.50
N PHE A 8 -7.48 -5.95 -10.85
CA PHE A 8 -7.39 -6.00 -9.38
C PHE A 8 -7.69 -4.64 -8.77
N TYR A 9 -7.15 -3.58 -9.34
CA TYR A 9 -7.29 -2.21 -8.85
C TYR A 9 -8.61 -1.56 -9.25
N ASN A 10 -9.19 -1.95 -10.39
CA ASN A 10 -10.46 -1.44 -10.90
C ASN A 10 -11.66 -2.09 -10.21
N ARG A 11 -11.70 -2.02 -8.88
CA ARG A 11 -12.75 -2.57 -8.01
C ARG A 11 -13.00 -1.62 -6.85
N ASP A 12 -14.06 -1.89 -6.09
CA ASP A 12 -14.39 -1.15 -4.86
C ASP A 12 -13.15 -0.94 -3.98
N THR A 13 -12.94 0.31 -3.58
CA THR A 13 -11.74 0.75 -2.85
C THR A 13 -11.55 0.02 -1.52
N ILE A 14 -12.63 -0.32 -0.81
CA ILE A 14 -12.57 -1.06 0.46
C ILE A 14 -12.14 -2.50 0.23
N VAL A 15 -12.63 -3.12 -0.86
CA VAL A 15 -12.23 -4.47 -1.26
C VAL A 15 -10.73 -4.47 -1.59
N VAL A 16 -10.27 -3.55 -2.43
CA VAL A 16 -8.85 -3.42 -2.80
C VAL A 16 -7.98 -3.17 -1.56
N ALA A 17 -8.40 -2.26 -0.65
CA ALA A 17 -7.63 -1.97 0.56
C ALA A 17 -7.42 -3.20 1.45
N ARG A 18 -8.43 -4.06 1.55
CA ARG A 18 -8.33 -5.30 2.34
C ARG A 18 -7.51 -6.37 1.66
N GLU A 19 -7.62 -6.50 0.35
CA GLU A 19 -6.93 -7.53 -0.42
C GLU A 19 -5.47 -7.17 -0.75
N LEU A 20 -5.08 -5.90 -0.62
CA LEU A 20 -3.68 -5.47 -0.65
C LEU A 20 -2.90 -5.95 0.59
N LEU A 21 -3.56 -6.24 1.71
CA LEU A 21 -2.89 -6.83 2.87
C LEU A 21 -2.31 -8.20 2.53
N GLY A 22 -1.05 -8.40 2.87
CA GLY A 22 -0.30 -9.61 2.55
C GLY A 22 0.35 -9.61 1.17
N LYS A 23 0.03 -8.64 0.26
CA LYS A 23 0.71 -8.49 -1.03
C LYS A 23 2.10 -7.87 -0.84
N LEU A 24 2.95 -8.04 -1.83
CA LEU A 24 4.33 -7.51 -1.84
C LEU A 24 4.39 -6.22 -2.65
N LEU A 25 4.84 -5.14 -2.01
CA LEU A 25 5.29 -3.93 -2.68
C LEU A 25 6.75 -4.09 -3.07
N VAL A 26 7.05 -3.91 -4.35
CA VAL A 26 8.39 -4.05 -4.93
C VAL A 26 8.82 -2.71 -5.51
N HIS A 27 10.05 -2.27 -5.20
CA HIS A 27 10.70 -1.14 -5.86
C HIS A 27 12.17 -1.45 -6.07
N GLY A 28 12.53 -1.71 -7.32
CA GLY A 28 13.84 -2.25 -7.67
C GLY A 28 14.14 -3.54 -6.92
N SER A 29 15.19 -3.54 -6.09
CA SER A 29 15.56 -4.70 -5.27
C SER A 29 14.89 -4.76 -3.89
N ARG A 30 14.11 -3.75 -3.50
CA ARG A 30 13.45 -3.69 -2.19
C ARG A 30 12.08 -4.34 -2.25
N VAL A 31 11.78 -5.19 -1.26
CA VAL A 31 10.49 -5.88 -1.15
C VAL A 31 9.95 -5.76 0.27
N GLY A 32 8.71 -5.30 0.41
CA GLY A 32 7.99 -5.22 1.68
C GLY A 32 6.58 -5.78 1.56
N ARG A 33 6.13 -6.55 2.56
CA ARG A 33 4.75 -7.05 2.64
C ARG A 33 3.84 -5.97 3.20
N ILE A 34 2.74 -5.67 2.52
CA ILE A 34 1.75 -4.68 2.96
C ILE A 34 1.00 -5.24 4.16
N VAL A 35 1.05 -4.55 5.30
CA VAL A 35 0.42 -4.99 6.55
C VAL A 35 -0.60 -4.00 7.11
N GLU A 36 -0.67 -2.78 6.57
CA GLU A 36 -1.64 -1.77 6.94
C GLU A 36 -1.98 -0.86 5.75
N THR A 37 -3.29 -0.59 5.59
CA THR A 37 -3.85 0.25 4.51
C THR A 37 -4.95 1.16 5.03
N GLU A 38 -5.24 2.25 4.29
CA GLU A 38 -6.44 3.08 4.48
C GLU A 38 -7.15 3.32 3.15
N ALA A 39 -8.49 3.16 3.15
CA ALA A 39 -9.31 3.45 1.98
C ALA A 39 -9.80 4.91 2.00
N TYR A 40 -9.72 5.58 0.84
CA TYR A 40 -10.21 6.93 0.56
C TYR A 40 -11.16 6.85 -0.64
N LEU A 41 -12.46 7.06 -0.39
CA LEU A 41 -13.54 6.60 -1.27
C LEU A 41 -13.94 7.58 -2.39
N GLY A 42 -13.13 8.59 -2.64
CA GLY A 42 -13.40 9.56 -3.70
C GLY A 42 -13.98 10.90 -3.18
N PRO A 43 -14.61 11.72 -4.05
CA PRO A 43 -14.98 13.11 -3.73
C PRO A 43 -15.98 13.27 -2.58
N HIS A 44 -16.82 12.28 -2.32
CA HIS A 44 -17.79 12.32 -1.22
C HIS A 44 -17.18 12.03 0.15
N ASP A 45 -15.95 11.47 0.20
CA ASP A 45 -15.21 11.21 1.43
C ASP A 45 -14.45 12.47 1.86
N LEU A 46 -14.93 13.17 2.89
CA LEU A 46 -14.34 14.42 3.38
C LEU A 46 -12.87 14.29 3.86
N ALA A 47 -12.39 13.07 4.11
CA ALA A 47 -10.99 12.83 4.42
C ALA A 47 -10.12 12.63 3.17
N SER A 48 -10.71 12.43 1.99
CA SER A 48 -10.00 12.27 0.73
C SER A 48 -9.54 13.64 0.19
N HIS A 49 -8.34 13.66 -0.42
CA HIS A 49 -7.87 14.85 -1.15
C HIS A 49 -8.80 15.23 -2.31
N SER A 50 -9.50 14.28 -2.90
CA SER A 50 -10.46 14.51 -3.98
C SER A 50 -11.75 15.20 -3.54
N SER A 51 -12.05 15.27 -2.23
CA SER A 51 -13.21 16.00 -1.70
C SER A 51 -13.19 17.50 -2.00
N ARG A 52 -12.04 18.04 -2.36
CA ARG A 52 -11.84 19.45 -2.76
C ARG A 52 -11.86 19.64 -4.27
N GLY A 53 -12.26 18.63 -5.02
CA GLY A 53 -12.19 18.61 -6.48
C GLY A 53 -10.78 18.35 -7.02
N LEU A 54 -10.62 18.45 -8.34
CA LEU A 54 -9.35 18.26 -9.05
C LEU A 54 -8.40 19.45 -8.79
N THR A 55 -7.19 19.13 -8.39
CA THR A 55 -6.08 20.08 -8.21
C THR A 55 -4.79 19.52 -8.82
N LYS A 56 -3.78 20.36 -9.08
CA LYS A 56 -2.45 19.90 -9.52
C LYS A 56 -1.83 18.86 -8.58
N ARG A 57 -2.13 18.95 -7.28
CA ARG A 57 -1.59 18.07 -6.25
C ARG A 57 -2.21 16.65 -6.31
N ASN A 58 -3.50 16.55 -6.55
CA ASN A 58 -4.24 15.30 -6.49
C ASN A 58 -4.62 14.74 -7.88
N ALA A 59 -4.12 15.34 -8.95
CA ALA A 59 -4.48 14.95 -10.32
C ALA A 59 -4.28 13.44 -10.59
N ALA A 60 -3.21 12.84 -10.03
CA ALA A 60 -2.96 11.41 -10.19
C ALA A 60 -4.09 10.52 -9.61
N MET A 61 -4.86 10.99 -8.61
CA MET A 61 -6.02 10.24 -8.08
C MET A 61 -7.17 10.10 -9.09
N PHE A 62 -7.23 11.01 -10.08
CA PHE A 62 -8.25 10.99 -11.13
C PHE A 62 -7.83 10.16 -12.35
N GLY A 63 -6.60 9.63 -12.34
CA GLY A 63 -6.06 8.77 -13.38
C GLY A 63 -6.55 7.32 -13.34
N PRO A 64 -5.98 6.45 -14.17
CA PRO A 64 -6.37 5.04 -14.26
C PRO A 64 -6.11 4.26 -12.95
N PRO A 65 -6.92 3.22 -12.65
CA PRO A 65 -6.66 2.34 -11.51
C PRO A 65 -5.31 1.63 -11.63
N GLY A 66 -4.63 1.41 -10.49
CA GLY A 66 -3.31 0.78 -10.45
C GLY A 66 -2.16 1.74 -10.77
N TYR A 67 -2.41 3.05 -10.79
CA TYR A 67 -1.37 4.06 -10.79
C TYR A 67 -1.01 4.47 -9.36
N ALA A 68 0.24 4.84 -9.14
CA ALA A 68 0.71 5.36 -7.86
C ALA A 68 0.34 6.84 -7.74
N TYR A 69 -0.29 7.21 -6.63
CA TYR A 69 -0.44 8.59 -6.20
C TYR A 69 0.51 8.87 -5.04
N VAL A 70 1.61 9.58 -5.32
CA VAL A 70 2.64 9.91 -4.33
C VAL A 70 2.66 11.42 -4.08
N TYR A 71 2.40 11.80 -2.83
CA TYR A 71 2.43 13.20 -2.43
C TYR A 71 3.30 13.44 -1.19
N MET A 72 3.77 14.66 -1.04
CA MET A 72 4.61 15.06 0.10
C MET A 72 3.77 15.66 1.21
N ILE A 73 4.11 15.32 2.46
CA ILE A 73 3.59 15.93 3.70
C ILE A 73 4.72 16.53 4.51
N TYR A 74 4.43 17.63 5.22
CA TYR A 74 5.37 18.34 6.10
C TYR A 74 6.71 18.70 5.42
N GLY A 75 6.74 18.83 4.09
CA GLY A 75 7.94 19.19 3.34
C GLY A 75 9.04 18.11 3.28
N MET A 76 8.88 16.97 3.94
CA MET A 76 9.95 15.96 4.06
C MET A 76 9.52 14.51 3.84
N TYR A 77 8.26 14.16 4.03
CA TYR A 77 7.79 12.78 3.91
C TYR A 77 6.89 12.59 2.70
N CYS A 78 7.10 11.51 1.98
CA CYS A 78 6.17 11.07 0.94
C CYS A 78 5.14 10.08 1.52
N CYS A 79 3.94 10.10 0.96
CA CYS A 79 2.90 9.10 1.20
C CYS A 79 2.52 8.49 -0.13
N MET A 80 2.52 7.15 -0.20
CA MET A 80 2.17 6.40 -1.40
C MET A 80 0.75 5.85 -1.31
N ASN A 81 -0.04 6.10 -2.34
CA ASN A 81 -1.36 5.52 -2.53
C ASN A 81 -1.42 4.77 -3.86
N VAL A 82 -2.36 3.84 -3.93
CA VAL A 82 -2.73 3.13 -5.16
C VAL A 82 -4.09 3.63 -5.61
N VAL A 83 -4.20 4.14 -6.82
CA VAL A 83 -5.47 4.59 -7.42
C VAL A 83 -6.35 3.38 -7.68
N THR A 84 -7.63 3.50 -7.33
CA THR A 84 -8.62 2.41 -7.43
C THR A 84 -9.85 2.85 -8.20
N GLU A 85 -10.71 1.88 -8.54
CA GLU A 85 -11.94 2.09 -9.31
C GLU A 85 -11.68 2.69 -10.70
N ARG A 86 -12.73 3.06 -11.40
CA ARG A 86 -12.61 3.60 -12.76
C ARG A 86 -11.91 4.96 -12.77
N GLU A 87 -11.25 5.26 -13.86
CA GLU A 87 -10.66 6.57 -14.13
C GLU A 87 -11.70 7.70 -13.92
N GLY A 88 -11.28 8.79 -13.33
CA GLY A 88 -12.11 9.94 -12.97
C GLY A 88 -12.85 9.82 -11.65
N HIS A 89 -12.91 8.62 -11.00
CA HIS A 89 -13.59 8.45 -9.70
C HIS A 89 -12.80 9.05 -8.53
N ALA A 90 -11.49 9.16 -8.66
CA ALA A 90 -10.58 9.77 -7.70
C ALA A 90 -10.60 9.14 -6.30
N SER A 91 -10.63 7.82 -6.24
CA SER A 91 -10.46 7.03 -5.04
C SER A 91 -9.07 6.38 -4.99
N ALA A 92 -8.58 6.08 -3.78
CA ALA A 92 -7.26 5.50 -3.61
C ALA A 92 -7.12 4.75 -2.28
N VAL A 93 -6.14 3.85 -2.22
CA VAL A 93 -5.70 3.16 -1.01
C VAL A 93 -4.33 3.66 -0.59
N LEU A 94 -4.22 4.27 0.59
CA LEU A 94 -2.95 4.63 1.20
C LEU A 94 -2.28 3.39 1.80
N LEU A 95 -1.01 3.16 1.44
CA LEU A 95 -0.16 2.18 2.11
C LEU A 95 0.42 2.82 3.38
N ARG A 96 0.19 2.18 4.55
CA ARG A 96 0.57 2.76 5.84
C ARG A 96 1.76 2.09 6.49
N ALA A 97 1.88 0.78 6.32
CA ALA A 97 2.98 0.03 6.92
C ALA A 97 3.33 -1.20 6.08
N LEU A 98 4.61 -1.55 6.12
CA LEU A 98 5.15 -2.74 5.48
C LEU A 98 5.92 -3.59 6.50
N GLU A 99 5.81 -4.90 6.38
CA GLU A 99 6.76 -5.84 6.97
C GLU A 99 7.94 -5.98 6.00
N PRO A 100 9.19 -5.69 6.40
CA PRO A 100 10.37 -5.86 5.56
C PRO A 100 10.55 -7.32 5.11
N VAL A 101 10.74 -7.55 3.81
CA VAL A 101 10.97 -8.89 3.24
C VAL A 101 12.37 -9.02 2.64
N HIS A 102 12.78 -8.08 1.78
CA HIS A 102 14.09 -8.12 1.16
C HIS A 102 14.65 -6.72 0.96
N ARG A 103 15.92 -6.49 1.36
CA ARG A 103 16.69 -5.25 1.20
C ARG A 103 15.95 -3.96 1.63
N VAL A 104 15.04 -4.06 2.58
CA VAL A 104 14.37 -2.91 3.20
C VAL A 104 15.06 -2.62 4.52
N THR A 105 15.67 -1.44 4.64
CA THR A 105 16.35 -0.97 5.84
C THR A 105 15.59 0.20 6.47
N GLY A 106 15.63 0.29 7.80
CA GLY A 106 14.95 1.34 8.54
C GLY A 106 13.50 0.98 8.93
N LYS A 107 12.79 1.97 9.47
CA LYS A 107 11.42 1.79 9.96
C LYS A 107 10.42 1.83 8.80
N THR A 108 9.41 0.96 8.86
CA THR A 108 8.34 0.85 7.84
C THR A 108 6.94 0.96 8.43
N ASN A 109 6.84 1.25 9.73
CA ASN A 109 5.60 1.32 10.51
C ASN A 109 4.98 2.73 10.50
N GLY A 110 4.80 3.28 9.31
CA GLY A 110 4.16 4.58 9.04
C GLY A 110 4.30 4.97 7.58
N PRO A 111 3.35 5.72 6.99
CA PRO A 111 3.31 6.00 5.55
C PRO A 111 4.55 6.74 5.04
N GLY A 112 5.07 7.71 5.81
CA GLY A 112 6.31 8.39 5.47
C GLY A 112 7.55 7.52 5.65
N LEU A 113 7.58 6.71 6.71
CA LEU A 113 8.69 5.81 7.02
C LEU A 113 8.84 4.71 5.97
N LEU A 114 7.73 4.09 5.56
CA LEU A 114 7.77 3.08 4.51
C LEU A 114 8.25 3.66 3.17
N CYS A 115 7.79 4.87 2.81
CA CYS A 115 8.27 5.52 1.58
C CYS A 115 9.78 5.76 1.63
N HIS A 116 10.28 6.26 2.75
CA HIS A 116 11.73 6.45 2.94
C HIS A 116 12.50 5.13 2.83
N ALA A 117 12.07 4.08 3.55
CA ALA A 117 12.71 2.77 3.55
C ALA A 117 12.70 2.09 2.17
N MET A 118 11.63 2.29 1.40
CA MET A 118 11.47 1.74 0.05
C MET A 118 12.12 2.62 -1.04
N GLY A 119 12.57 3.85 -0.71
CA GLY A 119 13.09 4.81 -1.69
C GLY A 119 12.00 5.39 -2.60
N ILE A 120 10.77 5.51 -2.09
CA ILE A 120 9.62 6.05 -2.82
C ILE A 120 9.57 7.56 -2.61
N ASP A 121 9.63 8.31 -3.71
CA ASP A 121 9.52 9.76 -3.72
C ASP A 121 8.55 10.28 -4.80
N ARG A 122 8.47 11.61 -4.94
CA ARG A 122 7.54 12.25 -5.89
C ARG A 122 7.77 11.91 -7.37
N ARG A 123 8.93 11.39 -7.76
CA ARG A 123 9.22 10.95 -9.13
C ARG A 123 8.35 9.75 -9.52
N LEU A 124 7.90 8.97 -8.53
CA LEU A 124 6.99 7.85 -8.73
C LEU A 124 5.51 8.27 -8.70
N ASN A 125 5.19 9.57 -8.56
CA ASN A 125 3.81 10.02 -8.72
C ASN A 125 3.33 9.81 -10.16
N ASN A 126 2.15 9.23 -10.32
CA ASN A 126 1.59 8.82 -11.61
C ASN A 126 2.36 7.68 -12.31
N HIS A 127 3.13 6.87 -11.56
CA HIS A 127 3.78 5.67 -12.10
C HIS A 127 2.78 4.53 -12.24
N ASP A 128 2.84 3.80 -13.35
CA ASP A 128 2.02 2.61 -13.56
C ASP A 128 2.55 1.41 -12.78
N LEU A 129 1.79 0.90 -11.80
CA LEU A 129 2.15 -0.25 -10.97
C LEU A 129 2.09 -1.61 -11.70
N LEU A 130 1.88 -1.60 -13.02
CA LEU A 130 2.04 -2.77 -13.88
C LEU A 130 3.44 -2.82 -14.54
N GLY A 131 4.27 -1.79 -14.33
CA GLY A 131 5.67 -1.70 -14.77
C GLY A 131 6.58 -2.77 -14.16
N ASP A 132 7.90 -2.72 -14.46
CA ASP A 132 8.83 -3.78 -14.07
C ASP A 132 9.65 -3.45 -12.82
N ASP A 133 9.86 -2.20 -12.50
CA ASP A 133 10.73 -1.71 -11.44
C ASP A 133 9.98 -1.27 -10.17
N PHE A 134 8.70 -0.88 -10.30
CA PHE A 134 7.84 -0.48 -9.20
C PHE A 134 6.43 -1.04 -9.39
N PHE A 135 6.06 -2.04 -8.59
CA PHE A 135 4.80 -2.77 -8.74
C PHE A 135 4.34 -3.45 -7.44
N ILE A 136 3.11 -3.98 -7.46
CA ILE A 136 2.59 -4.83 -6.40
C ILE A 136 2.35 -6.23 -6.96
N ALA A 137 2.75 -7.25 -6.20
CA ALA A 137 2.66 -8.64 -6.60
C ALA A 137 2.00 -9.53 -5.54
N GLU A 138 1.54 -10.70 -5.97
CA GLU A 138 1.13 -11.78 -5.07
C GLU A 138 2.31 -12.26 -4.24
N ASP A 139 2.06 -12.56 -2.96
CA ASP A 139 3.04 -13.21 -2.09
C ASP A 139 2.99 -14.74 -2.31
N ASN A 140 3.49 -15.18 -3.45
CA ASN A 140 3.61 -16.60 -3.78
C ASN A 140 5.05 -17.12 -3.50
N PHE A 141 5.87 -16.31 -2.82
CA PHE A 141 7.25 -16.66 -2.53
C PHE A 141 7.38 -17.29 -1.15
N VAL A 142 8.01 -18.47 -1.11
CA VAL A 142 8.54 -19.05 0.12
C VAL A 142 9.89 -18.39 0.40
N TRP A 143 9.91 -17.48 1.37
CA TRP A 143 11.15 -16.93 1.89
C TRP A 143 11.64 -17.83 3.03
N GLU A 144 12.78 -18.49 2.88
CA GLU A 144 13.44 -19.13 4.02
C GLU A 144 14.00 -18.05 4.94
N ARG A 145 13.62 -18.12 6.23
CA ARG A 145 14.35 -17.40 7.27
C ARG A 145 15.67 -18.12 7.45
N SER A 146 16.75 -17.63 6.87
CA SER A 146 18.08 -18.08 7.24
C SER A 146 18.41 -17.53 8.63
N SER A 147 19.04 -18.34 9.47
CA SER A 147 19.57 -17.96 10.79
C SER A 147 20.74 -16.97 10.70
N ASP A 148 21.27 -16.72 9.51
CA ASP A 148 22.30 -15.72 9.24
C ASP A 148 21.68 -14.35 8.98
N ARG A 149 22.25 -13.34 9.61
CA ARG A 149 21.76 -11.95 9.65
C ARG A 149 21.71 -11.23 8.30
N ASP A 150 22.13 -11.88 7.24
CA ASP A 150 22.16 -11.32 5.89
C ASP A 150 21.58 -12.30 4.88
N LEU A 151 20.46 -11.94 4.25
CA LEU A 151 19.88 -12.54 3.06
C LEU A 151 18.75 -13.57 3.26
N HIS A 152 17.54 -13.11 3.08
CA HIS A 152 16.43 -13.97 2.65
C HIS A 152 16.71 -14.43 1.20
N ARG A 153 16.98 -15.73 1.01
CA ARG A 153 17.13 -16.34 -0.33
C ARG A 153 15.79 -16.84 -0.85
N PRO A 154 15.47 -16.65 -2.15
CA PRO A 154 14.32 -17.34 -2.75
C PRO A 154 14.58 -18.84 -2.77
N VAL A 155 13.58 -19.64 -2.38
CA VAL A 155 13.64 -21.10 -2.40
C VAL A 155 13.55 -21.62 -3.82
N ALA A 156 14.33 -22.66 -4.14
CA ALA A 156 14.34 -23.31 -5.45
C ALA A 156 12.94 -23.88 -5.83
N PRO A 157 12.57 -23.86 -7.12
CA PRO A 157 11.30 -24.39 -7.61
C PRO A 157 11.22 -25.91 -7.35
N GLY A 158 10.14 -26.36 -6.69
CA GLY A 158 9.89 -27.79 -6.41
C GLY A 158 9.35 -28.11 -5.03
N ARG A 159 9.35 -27.19 -4.08
CA ARG A 159 8.74 -27.38 -2.76
C ARG A 159 7.26 -27.01 -2.80
N ALA A 160 6.41 -27.79 -2.12
CA ALA A 160 4.97 -27.52 -2.03
C ALA A 160 4.73 -26.05 -1.61
N LEU A 161 3.88 -25.34 -2.38
CA LEU A 161 3.50 -23.94 -2.08
C LEU A 161 2.91 -23.90 -0.67
N PRO A 162 3.37 -23.02 0.22
CA PRO A 162 2.70 -22.81 1.48
C PRO A 162 1.27 -22.37 1.20
N GLN A 163 0.34 -22.94 1.96
CA GLN A 163 -1.05 -22.52 1.96
C GLN A 163 -1.13 -21.00 2.17
N PRO A 164 -2.06 -20.28 1.52
CA PRO A 164 -2.22 -18.86 1.72
C PRO A 164 -2.32 -18.59 3.22
N THR A 165 -1.44 -17.75 3.73
CA THR A 165 -1.40 -17.41 5.15
C THR A 165 -2.71 -16.71 5.48
N THR A 166 -3.65 -17.44 6.10
CA THR A 166 -4.90 -16.86 6.59
C THR A 166 -4.56 -15.98 7.79
N PHE A 167 -4.74 -14.68 7.64
CA PHE A 167 -4.59 -13.71 8.73
C PHE A 167 -5.93 -13.03 9.01
N ARG A 168 -6.15 -12.66 10.26
CA ARG A 168 -7.31 -11.87 10.64
C ARG A 168 -7.07 -10.40 10.34
N ILE A 169 -8.03 -9.75 9.65
CA ILE A 169 -8.03 -8.32 9.36
C ILE A 169 -8.76 -7.58 10.47
N VAL A 170 -8.11 -6.58 11.04
CA VAL A 170 -8.69 -5.62 11.99
C VAL A 170 -9.13 -4.37 11.23
N LYS A 171 -10.32 -3.84 11.57
CA LYS A 171 -10.85 -2.58 11.04
C LYS A 171 -10.82 -1.51 12.13
N ARG A 172 -10.36 -0.30 11.80
CA ARG A 172 -10.29 0.85 12.71
C ARG A 172 -10.55 2.17 11.97
N PRO A 173 -10.80 3.26 12.68
CA PRO A 173 -10.76 4.59 12.09
C PRO A 173 -9.41 4.90 11.46
N ARG A 174 -9.41 5.75 10.42
CA ARG A 174 -8.20 6.26 9.78
C ARG A 174 -7.44 7.21 10.72
N ILE A 175 -6.15 7.38 10.49
CA ILE A 175 -5.27 8.18 11.35
C ILE A 175 -5.04 9.56 10.72
N GLY A 176 -5.17 10.64 11.53
CA GLY A 176 -4.87 12.00 11.10
C GLY A 176 -5.94 12.63 10.21
N VAL A 177 -7.20 12.17 10.34
CA VAL A 177 -8.34 12.68 9.56
C VAL A 177 -9.44 13.28 10.44
N ASP A 178 -9.10 13.76 11.63
CA ASP A 178 -10.06 14.30 12.62
C ASP A 178 -10.90 15.47 12.09
N TYR A 179 -10.35 16.22 11.13
CA TYR A 179 -11.03 17.30 10.42
C TYR A 179 -12.21 16.84 9.53
N ALA A 180 -12.31 15.55 9.24
CA ALA A 180 -13.24 15.02 8.25
C ALA A 180 -14.64 14.73 8.82
N ARG A 181 -15.03 15.36 9.94
CA ARG A 181 -16.36 15.24 10.57
C ARG A 181 -16.74 13.76 10.82
N HIS A 182 -17.93 13.31 10.41
CA HIS A 182 -18.41 11.94 10.57
C HIS A 182 -17.55 10.90 9.81
N TRP A 183 -16.81 11.31 8.78
CA TRP A 183 -15.86 10.47 8.05
C TRP A 183 -14.66 10.05 8.91
N ALA A 184 -14.26 10.84 9.89
CA ALA A 184 -13.17 10.52 10.80
C ALA A 184 -13.43 9.24 11.60
N LYS A 185 -14.69 8.98 11.95
CA LYS A 185 -15.11 7.81 12.74
C LYS A 185 -15.31 6.53 11.91
N ARG A 186 -15.31 6.61 10.57
CA ARG A 186 -15.50 5.45 9.71
C ARG A 186 -14.31 4.49 9.79
N HIS A 187 -14.58 3.19 9.91
CA HIS A 187 -13.59 2.13 10.00
C HIS A 187 -13.04 1.76 8.63
N LEU A 188 -12.26 2.67 8.04
CA LEU A 188 -11.67 2.55 6.71
C LEU A 188 -10.15 2.33 6.74
N ARG A 189 -9.58 2.00 7.90
CA ARG A 189 -8.22 1.52 8.09
C ARG A 189 -8.24 0.03 8.38
N PHE A 190 -7.39 -0.71 7.68
CA PHE A 190 -7.30 -2.17 7.74
C PHE A 190 -5.87 -2.58 8.03
N TYR A 191 -5.68 -3.59 8.88
CA TYR A 191 -4.37 -4.13 9.15
C TYR A 191 -4.41 -5.60 9.58
N ILE A 192 -3.27 -6.29 9.44
CA ILE A 192 -3.09 -7.68 9.84
C ILE A 192 -2.99 -7.75 11.37
N ALA A 193 -3.88 -8.50 12.01
CA ALA A 193 -3.90 -8.67 13.46
C ALA A 193 -2.59 -9.29 13.97
N GLY A 194 -2.02 -8.70 15.03
CA GLY A 194 -0.80 -9.22 15.67
C GLY A 194 0.49 -8.90 14.92
N ASN A 195 0.46 -8.32 13.71
CA ASN A 195 1.68 -7.96 13.00
C ASN A 195 2.43 -6.83 13.73
N LEU A 196 3.75 -6.99 13.88
CA LEU A 196 4.61 -6.08 14.66
C LEU A 196 4.90 -4.75 13.95
N PHE A 197 4.72 -4.70 12.63
CA PHE A 197 5.03 -3.53 11.80
C PHE A 197 3.84 -2.58 11.62
N VAL A 198 2.67 -2.89 12.17
CA VAL A 198 1.50 -1.99 12.13
C VAL A 198 1.84 -0.67 12.82
N SER A 199 1.50 0.46 12.17
CA SER A 199 1.93 1.80 12.61
C SER A 199 1.30 2.24 13.94
N ARG A 200 0.05 1.85 14.19
CA ARG A 200 -0.70 2.11 15.43
C ARG A 200 -1.76 1.02 15.62
N LYS A 201 -1.84 0.46 16.83
CA LYS A 201 -2.86 -0.55 17.21
C LYS A 201 -4.14 0.08 17.73
#